data_7503a5c1760e477934b6bae782f26f48
#
_entry.id   7503a5c1760e477934b6bae782f26f48
#
_cell.length_a   1.000
_cell.length_b   1.000
_cell.length_c   1.000
_cell.angle_alpha   90.00
_cell.angle_beta   90.00
_cell.angle_gamma   90.00
#
_symmetry.space_group_name_H-M   'P 1'
#
loop_
_entity.id
_entity.type
_entity.pdbx_description
1 polymer ?
#
loop_
_entity_poly.entity_id
_entity_poly.type
_entity_poly.pdbx_seq_one_letter_code
_entity_poly.pdbx_strand_id
1 'polypeptide(L)'
;MTVFSLVCKLLGVFLRLYISARIGSEGMGLYQLVMSVYGMFSTFATAGFTVSVSRLAAERSLRSEADSASVLRNSYYFALGISAASAAVMFFCADIIASRFLGDIRVSSCLRILALSMPFMALSACLKGWFISKRKVVVTSSASLFEQVVKMAVIGVCIGVFMAETTDIGTLCIGIVIGITCSETASFAYLLVIRAFGARRAASGSASESPRSVRHSIISVTAPIAAGVYISSILHTAETLLIPFVLTDYSGDRSVALAQFGRIKGMAIPILFFPFAFIGSLVSVFTPEISRLNLQPDRRSLAARIRSIMAVVTVGSIAVGGMFFFLPEVIGEAFYPGEGTGGAIAVLAVVTPFMYVETVADGLLKAIGEQVKTLKYTVYNTLLRVVLIFTLVAARGENGYLILLAVSNTFAYFLCRMRLFRVTGVKPDLLWEILLPLLCACVSGIAASAAAAYMGSAGRVTSAACGIAVYIGIFALCLLLTSQKRVTRAAKAFGGGKA
;
A
#
# COMPACT_ATOMS: atom_id res chain seq x y z
N MET A 1 -11.25 -3.40 13.42
CA MET A 1 -10.34 -3.54 12.27
C MET A 1 -9.73 -2.20 11.84
N THR A 2 -10.52 -1.19 11.56
CA THR A 2 -10.04 0.13 11.10
C THR A 2 -9.00 0.76 12.03
N VAL A 3 -9.20 0.71 13.36
CA VAL A 3 -8.25 1.25 14.35
C VAL A 3 -6.90 0.53 14.28
N PHE A 4 -6.88 -0.81 14.28
CA PHE A 4 -5.62 -1.58 14.15
C PHE A 4 -4.88 -1.25 12.85
N SER A 5 -5.62 -1.19 11.73
CA SER A 5 -5.03 -0.85 10.43
C SER A 5 -4.46 0.58 10.42
N LEU A 6 -5.14 1.52 11.05
CA LEU A 6 -4.68 2.91 11.16
C LEU A 6 -3.41 2.99 12.01
N VAL A 7 -3.40 2.35 13.19
CA VAL A 7 -2.22 2.30 14.06
C VAL A 7 -1.03 1.67 13.34
N CYS A 8 -1.22 0.54 12.62
CA CYS A 8 -0.14 -0.08 11.84
C CYS A 8 0.43 0.87 10.77
N LYS A 9 -0.44 1.64 10.09
CA LYS A 9 0.00 2.61 9.07
C LYS A 9 0.76 3.78 9.69
N LEU A 10 0.31 4.28 10.84
CA LEU A 10 1.02 5.32 11.60
C LEU A 10 2.42 4.83 12.03
N LEU A 11 2.50 3.66 12.65
CA LEU A 11 3.76 3.04 13.04
C LEU A 11 4.68 2.82 11.82
N GLY A 12 4.11 2.44 10.68
CA GLY A 12 4.85 2.27 9.43
C GLY A 12 5.47 3.58 8.92
N VAL A 13 4.79 4.72 9.06
CA VAL A 13 5.33 6.04 8.71
C VAL A 13 6.46 6.42 9.67
N PHE A 14 6.28 6.28 10.98
CA PHE A 14 7.35 6.55 11.95
C PHE A 14 8.60 5.70 11.70
N LEU A 15 8.42 4.40 11.42
CA LEU A 15 9.53 3.54 11.06
C LEU A 15 10.25 4.03 9.80
N ARG A 16 9.50 4.46 8.79
CA ARG A 16 10.09 4.95 7.54
C ARG A 16 10.86 6.24 7.74
N LEU A 17 10.35 7.16 8.56
CA LEU A 17 11.06 8.38 8.94
C LEU A 17 12.37 8.05 9.67
N TYR A 18 12.33 7.12 10.62
CA TYR A 18 13.53 6.66 11.34
C TYR A 18 14.57 6.05 10.39
N ILE A 19 14.15 5.15 9.49
CA ILE A 19 15.03 4.54 8.50
C ILE A 19 15.64 5.62 7.59
N SER A 20 14.82 6.50 7.04
CA SER A 20 15.26 7.57 6.13
C SER A 20 16.27 8.51 6.77
N ALA A 21 16.09 8.88 8.04
CA ALA A 21 17.02 9.72 8.77
C ALA A 21 18.40 9.07 8.97
N ARG A 22 18.49 7.73 8.87
CA ARG A 22 19.73 6.96 9.02
C ARG A 22 20.43 6.65 7.70
N ILE A 23 19.66 6.35 6.64
CA ILE A 23 20.23 5.89 5.37
C ILE A 23 20.20 6.95 4.26
N GLY A 24 19.53 8.09 4.49
CA GLY A 24 19.37 9.18 3.51
C GLY A 24 18.60 8.79 2.24
N SER A 25 18.58 9.67 1.25
CA SER A 25 17.86 9.46 -0.01
C SER A 25 18.47 8.34 -0.86
N GLU A 26 19.79 8.23 -0.93
CA GLU A 26 20.48 7.15 -1.67
C GLU A 26 20.13 5.79 -1.09
N GLY A 27 20.26 5.62 0.24
CA GLY A 27 19.92 4.41 0.92
C GLY A 27 18.43 4.05 0.80
N MET A 28 17.54 5.03 0.83
CA MET A 28 16.12 4.83 0.58
C MET A 28 15.85 4.35 -0.86
N GLY A 29 16.60 4.82 -1.84
CA GLY A 29 16.53 4.32 -3.21
C GLY A 29 16.92 2.85 -3.31
N LEU A 30 18.05 2.50 -2.73
CA LEU A 30 18.55 1.12 -2.68
C LEU A 30 17.58 0.20 -1.93
N TYR A 31 17.07 0.64 -0.78
CA TYR A 31 16.05 -0.07 0.00
C TYR A 31 14.78 -0.34 -0.83
N GLN A 32 14.29 0.64 -1.59
CA GLN A 32 13.11 0.46 -2.43
C GLN A 32 13.33 -0.57 -3.55
N LEU A 33 14.54 -0.62 -4.12
CA LEU A 33 14.88 -1.65 -5.11
C LEU A 33 14.87 -3.06 -4.51
N VAL A 34 15.54 -3.23 -3.35
CA VAL A 34 15.54 -4.50 -2.62
C VAL A 34 14.11 -4.94 -2.29
N MET A 35 13.30 -4.01 -1.75
CA MET A 35 11.91 -4.29 -1.39
C MET A 35 11.01 -4.58 -2.58
N SER A 36 11.32 -4.04 -3.76
CA SER A 36 10.57 -4.35 -4.99
C SER A 36 10.82 -5.80 -5.44
N VAL A 37 12.07 -6.25 -5.43
CA VAL A 37 12.43 -7.65 -5.74
C VAL A 37 11.83 -8.59 -4.69
N TYR A 38 12.03 -8.29 -3.39
CA TYR A 38 11.42 -9.06 -2.31
C TYR A 38 9.89 -9.13 -2.44
N GLY A 39 9.24 -8.01 -2.75
CA GLY A 39 7.80 -7.92 -2.97
C GLY A 39 7.31 -8.84 -4.10
N MET A 40 8.07 -8.97 -5.18
CA MET A 40 7.77 -9.91 -6.26
C MET A 40 7.84 -11.37 -5.80
N PHE A 41 8.95 -11.76 -5.19
CA PHE A 41 9.14 -13.13 -4.71
C PHE A 41 8.19 -13.50 -3.56
N SER A 42 7.91 -12.56 -2.63
CA SER A 42 6.93 -12.75 -1.57
C SER A 42 5.50 -12.88 -2.13
N THR A 43 5.19 -12.17 -3.21
CA THR A 43 3.93 -12.33 -3.94
C THR A 43 3.81 -13.73 -4.53
N PHE A 44 4.86 -14.26 -5.14
CA PHE A 44 4.87 -15.64 -5.63
C PHE A 44 4.66 -16.65 -4.50
N ALA A 45 5.26 -16.40 -3.34
CA ALA A 45 5.14 -17.27 -2.17
C ALA A 45 3.74 -17.24 -1.51
N THR A 46 3.01 -16.12 -1.56
CA THR A 46 1.80 -15.90 -0.73
C THR A 46 0.51 -15.69 -1.50
N ALA A 47 0.58 -15.34 -2.81
CA ALA A 47 -0.60 -14.94 -3.58
C ALA A 47 -1.70 -16.01 -3.60
N GLY A 48 -2.90 -15.57 -3.27
CA GLY A 48 -4.09 -16.40 -3.29
C GLY A 48 -4.33 -17.25 -2.04
N PHE A 49 -3.31 -17.56 -1.21
CA PHE A 49 -3.50 -18.47 -0.06
C PHE A 49 -4.47 -17.92 0.98
N THR A 50 -4.36 -16.66 1.37
CA THR A 50 -5.29 -16.07 2.36
C THR A 50 -6.73 -16.16 1.89
N VAL A 51 -7.02 -15.84 0.62
CA VAL A 51 -8.36 -15.85 0.05
C VAL A 51 -8.87 -17.28 -0.10
N SER A 52 -8.06 -18.19 -0.68
CA SER A 52 -8.43 -19.58 -0.93
C SER A 52 -8.69 -20.33 0.37
N VAL A 53 -7.81 -20.20 1.36
CA VAL A 53 -7.99 -20.85 2.66
C VAL A 53 -9.22 -20.28 3.37
N SER A 54 -9.40 -18.95 3.34
CA SER A 54 -10.56 -18.32 3.96
C SER A 54 -11.88 -18.84 3.37
N ARG A 55 -11.97 -18.92 2.05
CA ARG A 55 -13.16 -19.42 1.35
C ARG A 55 -13.39 -20.90 1.59
N LEU A 56 -12.39 -21.75 1.28
CA LEU A 56 -12.53 -23.20 1.36
C LEU A 56 -12.72 -23.71 2.79
N ALA A 57 -12.02 -23.09 3.77
CA ALA A 57 -12.21 -23.45 5.17
C ALA A 57 -13.59 -23.02 5.69
N ALA A 58 -14.15 -21.89 5.22
CA ALA A 58 -15.51 -21.50 5.56
C ALA A 58 -16.55 -22.44 4.95
N GLU A 59 -16.44 -22.80 3.67
CA GLU A 59 -17.33 -23.74 2.98
C GLU A 59 -17.34 -25.12 3.70
N ARG A 60 -16.14 -25.62 4.04
CA ARG A 60 -16.01 -26.93 4.68
C ARG A 60 -16.35 -26.95 6.17
N SER A 61 -16.26 -25.83 6.85
CA SER A 61 -16.67 -25.73 8.25
C SER A 61 -18.19 -25.95 8.44
N LEU A 62 -18.99 -25.82 7.38
CA LEU A 62 -20.40 -26.14 7.38
C LEU A 62 -20.66 -27.66 7.44
N ARG A 63 -19.69 -28.48 7.04
CA ARG A 63 -19.78 -29.96 7.08
C ARG A 63 -19.15 -30.49 8.36
N SER A 64 -17.86 -30.14 8.59
CA SER A 64 -17.10 -30.59 9.76
C SER A 64 -15.95 -29.64 10.07
N GLU A 65 -15.65 -29.48 11.36
CA GLU A 65 -14.44 -28.76 11.79
C GLU A 65 -13.16 -29.50 11.36
N ALA A 66 -13.19 -30.84 11.29
CA ALA A 66 -12.08 -31.65 10.80
C ALA A 66 -11.79 -31.41 9.33
N ASP A 67 -12.83 -31.23 8.50
CA ASP A 67 -12.68 -30.90 7.07
C ASP A 67 -12.10 -29.50 6.89
N SER A 68 -12.54 -28.53 7.68
CA SER A 68 -11.94 -27.17 7.72
C SER A 68 -10.45 -27.21 8.11
N ALA A 69 -10.07 -28.01 9.11
CA ALA A 69 -8.69 -28.21 9.54
C ALA A 69 -7.84 -28.89 8.47
N SER A 70 -8.43 -29.82 7.69
CA SER A 70 -7.77 -30.50 6.58
C SER A 70 -7.39 -29.52 5.46
N VAL A 71 -8.22 -28.50 5.18
CA VAL A 71 -7.89 -27.43 4.23
C VAL A 71 -6.62 -26.71 4.67
N LEU A 72 -6.54 -26.28 5.92
CA LEU A 72 -5.36 -25.58 6.43
C LEU A 72 -4.12 -26.44 6.35
N ARG A 73 -4.19 -27.71 6.77
CA ARG A 73 -3.05 -28.65 6.72
C ARG A 73 -2.53 -28.85 5.31
N ASN A 74 -3.43 -29.08 4.33
CA ASN A 74 -3.01 -29.25 2.95
C ASN A 74 -2.50 -27.94 2.34
N SER A 75 -3.09 -26.78 2.70
CA SER A 75 -2.57 -25.47 2.27
C SER A 75 -1.17 -25.20 2.78
N TYR A 76 -0.81 -25.67 3.99
CA TYR A 76 0.56 -25.55 4.49
C TYR A 76 1.59 -26.27 3.63
N TYR A 77 1.31 -27.50 3.18
CA TYR A 77 2.24 -28.23 2.30
C TYR A 77 2.44 -27.48 0.98
N PHE A 78 1.37 -26.96 0.38
CA PHE A 78 1.46 -26.16 -0.85
C PHE A 78 2.20 -24.83 -0.64
N ALA A 79 1.82 -24.11 0.40
CA ALA A 79 2.43 -22.83 0.73
C ALA A 79 3.92 -23.00 1.03
N LEU A 80 4.30 -24.04 1.80
CA LEU A 80 5.69 -24.34 2.10
C LEU A 80 6.47 -24.72 0.84
N GLY A 81 5.90 -25.56 -0.05
CA GLY A 81 6.57 -25.95 -1.29
C GLY A 81 6.82 -24.76 -2.23
N ILE A 82 5.80 -23.94 -2.47
CA ILE A 82 5.91 -22.76 -3.35
C ILE A 82 6.84 -21.71 -2.73
N SER A 83 6.69 -21.44 -1.42
CA SER A 83 7.53 -20.44 -0.76
C SER A 83 8.98 -20.88 -0.62
N ALA A 84 9.24 -22.18 -0.37
CA ALA A 84 10.59 -22.72 -0.35
C ALA A 84 11.25 -22.64 -1.73
N ALA A 85 10.52 -22.94 -2.79
CA ALA A 85 11.02 -22.77 -4.17
C ALA A 85 11.31 -21.30 -4.48
N SER A 86 10.39 -20.37 -4.14
CA SER A 86 10.59 -18.93 -4.31
C SER A 86 11.79 -18.43 -3.50
N ALA A 87 11.90 -18.85 -2.24
CA ALA A 87 13.04 -18.54 -1.36
C ALA A 87 14.36 -19.08 -1.90
N ALA A 88 14.37 -20.32 -2.37
CA ALA A 88 15.57 -20.93 -2.95
C ALA A 88 16.05 -20.18 -4.20
N VAL A 89 15.13 -19.85 -5.12
CA VAL A 89 15.49 -19.06 -6.32
C VAL A 89 16.05 -17.70 -5.89
N MET A 90 15.40 -16.96 -4.97
CA MET A 90 15.91 -15.67 -4.51
C MET A 90 17.26 -15.80 -3.78
N PHE A 91 17.46 -16.84 -2.98
CA PHE A 91 18.69 -17.07 -2.21
C PHE A 91 19.88 -17.40 -3.11
N PHE A 92 19.74 -18.37 -4.03
CA PHE A 92 20.81 -18.80 -4.91
C PHE A 92 21.10 -17.83 -6.06
N CYS A 93 20.05 -17.11 -6.52
CA CYS A 93 20.21 -16.08 -7.55
C CYS A 93 20.52 -14.69 -6.98
N ALA A 94 20.69 -14.54 -5.65
CA ALA A 94 20.88 -13.25 -5.00
C ALA A 94 22.00 -12.41 -5.61
N ASP A 95 23.16 -13.02 -5.92
CA ASP A 95 24.31 -12.32 -6.50
C ASP A 95 24.03 -11.84 -7.93
N ILE A 96 23.36 -12.68 -8.74
CA ILE A 96 22.96 -12.32 -10.09
C ILE A 96 21.94 -11.20 -10.06
N ILE A 97 20.95 -11.30 -9.17
CA ILE A 97 19.92 -10.27 -9.00
C ILE A 97 20.58 -8.96 -8.52
N ALA A 98 21.44 -9.02 -7.52
CA ALA A 98 22.14 -7.87 -6.98
C ALA A 98 23.03 -7.18 -8.01
N SER A 99 23.87 -7.94 -8.75
CA SER A 99 24.83 -7.38 -9.69
C SER A 99 24.19 -6.94 -11.01
N ARG A 100 23.29 -7.74 -11.60
CA ARG A 100 22.74 -7.50 -12.95
C ARG A 100 21.50 -6.60 -12.92
N PHE A 101 20.61 -6.79 -11.96
CA PHE A 101 19.32 -6.08 -11.91
C PHE A 101 19.34 -4.91 -10.94
N LEU A 102 19.95 -5.06 -9.76
CA LEU A 102 20.05 -3.99 -8.78
C LEU A 102 21.34 -3.17 -8.96
N GLY A 103 22.35 -3.74 -9.64
CA GLY A 103 23.65 -3.10 -9.94
C GLY A 103 24.50 -2.80 -8.69
N ASP A 104 24.17 -3.37 -7.54
CA ASP A 104 24.92 -3.20 -6.30
C ASP A 104 25.04 -4.56 -5.57
N ILE A 105 26.23 -5.11 -5.56
CA ILE A 105 26.51 -6.43 -4.96
C ILE A 105 26.32 -6.43 -3.44
N ARG A 106 26.43 -5.27 -2.78
CA ARG A 106 26.29 -5.15 -1.32
C ARG A 106 24.91 -5.62 -0.82
N VAL A 107 23.88 -5.52 -1.68
CA VAL A 107 22.52 -5.95 -1.32
C VAL A 107 22.23 -7.44 -1.50
N SER A 108 23.19 -8.23 -2.01
CA SER A 108 22.99 -9.67 -2.15
C SER A 108 22.73 -10.35 -0.81
N SER A 109 23.44 -9.94 0.25
CA SER A 109 23.22 -10.39 1.61
C SER A 109 21.81 -10.05 2.12
N CYS A 110 21.30 -8.86 1.77
CA CYS A 110 19.92 -8.46 2.10
C CYS A 110 18.89 -9.40 1.46
N LEU A 111 19.07 -9.75 0.17
CA LEU A 111 18.19 -10.68 -0.53
C LEU A 111 18.21 -12.07 0.10
N ARG A 112 19.39 -12.58 0.46
CA ARG A 112 19.54 -13.89 1.11
C ARG A 112 18.83 -13.93 2.48
N ILE A 113 18.96 -12.88 3.29
CA ILE A 113 18.28 -12.78 4.59
C ILE A 113 16.75 -12.71 4.40
N LEU A 114 16.27 -11.90 3.46
CA LEU A 114 14.85 -11.81 3.14
C LEU A 114 14.26 -13.11 2.60
N ALA A 115 15.04 -13.91 1.87
CA ALA A 115 14.60 -15.21 1.38
C ALA A 115 14.16 -16.14 2.52
N LEU A 116 14.84 -16.08 3.67
CA LEU A 116 14.50 -16.88 4.85
C LEU A 116 13.13 -16.53 5.45
N SER A 117 12.62 -15.32 5.24
CA SER A 117 11.30 -14.91 5.74
C SER A 117 10.12 -15.52 4.95
N MET A 118 10.32 -15.89 3.69
CA MET A 118 9.23 -16.29 2.78
C MET A 118 8.41 -17.50 3.24
N PRO A 119 9.01 -18.60 3.76
CA PRO A 119 8.23 -19.72 4.27
C PRO A 119 7.32 -19.31 5.44
N PHE A 120 7.81 -18.48 6.35
CA PHE A 120 7.04 -18.01 7.51
C PHE A 120 5.90 -17.11 7.07
N MET A 121 6.14 -16.22 6.10
CA MET A 121 5.14 -15.34 5.52
C MET A 121 4.01 -16.12 4.82
N ALA A 122 4.35 -17.16 4.05
CA ALA A 122 3.37 -18.00 3.36
C ALA A 122 2.50 -18.81 4.35
N LEU A 123 3.11 -19.36 5.39
CA LEU A 123 2.40 -20.07 6.44
C LEU A 123 1.51 -19.12 7.26
N SER A 124 1.99 -17.90 7.54
CA SER A 124 1.18 -16.83 8.16
C SER A 124 -0.03 -16.47 7.30
N ALA A 125 0.12 -16.38 5.96
CA ALA A 125 -0.99 -16.11 5.05
C ALA A 125 -2.08 -17.19 5.12
N CYS A 126 -1.70 -18.46 5.23
CA CYS A 126 -2.64 -19.57 5.44
C CYS A 126 -3.37 -19.46 6.78
N LEU A 127 -2.66 -19.14 7.87
CA LEU A 127 -3.26 -18.95 9.20
C LEU A 127 -4.21 -17.74 9.22
N LYS A 128 -3.79 -16.61 8.66
CA LYS A 128 -4.65 -15.42 8.52
C LYS A 128 -5.94 -15.79 7.78
N GLY A 129 -5.85 -16.52 6.67
CA GLY A 129 -7.01 -17.03 5.93
C GLY A 129 -7.93 -17.92 6.78
N TRP A 130 -7.35 -18.82 7.56
CA TRP A 130 -8.12 -19.70 8.44
C TRP A 130 -8.83 -18.94 9.57
N PHE A 131 -8.17 -17.97 10.22
CA PHE A 131 -8.82 -17.14 11.24
C PHE A 131 -9.95 -16.28 10.64
N ILE A 132 -9.78 -15.77 9.41
CA ILE A 132 -10.84 -15.04 8.70
C ILE A 132 -12.06 -15.95 8.46
N SER A 133 -11.88 -17.22 8.05
CA SER A 133 -12.98 -18.18 7.86
C SER A 133 -13.77 -18.42 9.14
N LYS A 134 -13.11 -18.35 10.29
CA LYS A 134 -13.73 -18.46 11.63
C LYS A 134 -14.28 -17.13 12.16
N ARG A 135 -14.34 -16.08 11.35
CA ARG A 135 -14.75 -14.71 11.74
C ARG A 135 -13.89 -14.08 12.85
N LYS A 136 -12.71 -14.65 13.15
CA LYS A 136 -11.77 -14.14 14.17
C LYS A 136 -10.82 -13.11 13.57
N VAL A 137 -11.36 -12.09 12.93
CA VAL A 137 -10.58 -11.08 12.20
C VAL A 137 -9.72 -10.20 13.13
N VAL A 138 -10.11 -10.08 14.39
CA VAL A 138 -9.32 -9.37 15.41
C VAL A 138 -7.95 -10.03 15.59
N VAL A 139 -7.88 -11.37 15.53
CA VAL A 139 -6.61 -12.11 15.64
C VAL A 139 -5.67 -11.79 14.47
N THR A 140 -6.19 -11.66 13.25
CA THR A 140 -5.34 -11.29 12.10
C THR A 140 -4.85 -9.84 12.20
N SER A 141 -5.68 -8.95 12.70
CA SER A 141 -5.33 -7.54 12.88
C SER A 141 -4.32 -7.34 14.02
N SER A 142 -4.48 -8.07 15.15
CA SER A 142 -3.51 -8.04 16.26
C SER A 142 -2.17 -8.65 15.86
N ALA A 143 -2.16 -9.70 15.04
CA ALA A 143 -0.93 -10.27 14.48
C ALA A 143 -0.17 -9.26 13.61
N SER A 144 -0.87 -8.49 12.77
CA SER A 144 -0.23 -7.45 11.97
C SER A 144 0.31 -6.28 12.82
N LEU A 145 -0.37 -5.93 13.90
CA LEU A 145 0.13 -4.93 14.84
C LEU A 145 1.38 -5.44 15.59
N PHE A 146 1.34 -6.68 16.08
CA PHE A 146 2.48 -7.32 16.73
C PHE A 146 3.69 -7.40 15.80
N GLU A 147 3.49 -7.82 14.55
CA GLU A 147 4.51 -7.81 13.49
C GLU A 147 5.14 -6.42 13.34
N GLN A 148 4.34 -5.36 13.27
CA GLN A 148 4.83 -4.00 13.10
C GLN A 148 5.63 -3.51 14.31
N VAL A 149 5.19 -3.84 15.52
CA VAL A 149 5.91 -3.50 16.77
C VAL A 149 7.25 -4.22 16.84
N VAL A 150 7.27 -5.54 16.55
CA VAL A 150 8.53 -6.32 16.52
C VAL A 150 9.47 -5.77 15.45
N LYS A 151 8.94 -5.44 14.25
CA LYS A 151 9.74 -4.82 13.18
C LYS A 151 10.42 -3.54 13.64
N MET A 152 9.67 -2.63 14.27
CA MET A 152 10.22 -1.38 14.78
C MET A 152 11.26 -1.62 15.89
N ALA A 153 10.99 -2.53 16.82
CA ALA A 153 11.89 -2.82 17.91
C ALA A 153 13.22 -3.41 17.39
N VAL A 154 13.15 -4.43 16.52
CA VAL A 154 14.35 -5.08 15.99
C VAL A 154 15.16 -4.12 15.10
N ILE A 155 14.51 -3.36 14.20
CA ILE A 155 15.21 -2.37 13.38
C ILE A 155 15.83 -1.29 14.28
N GLY A 156 15.10 -0.80 15.29
CA GLY A 156 15.61 0.20 16.23
C GLY A 156 16.84 -0.30 16.98
N VAL A 157 16.84 -1.55 17.44
CA VAL A 157 18.01 -2.17 18.11
C VAL A 157 19.16 -2.40 17.11
N CYS A 158 18.88 -2.98 15.94
CA CYS A 158 19.94 -3.24 14.95
C CYS A 158 20.64 -1.96 14.52
N ILE A 159 19.89 -0.92 14.11
CA ILE A 159 20.47 0.31 13.62
C ILE A 159 20.93 1.22 14.77
N GLY A 160 20.14 1.32 15.86
CA GLY A 160 20.41 2.26 16.93
C GLY A 160 21.50 1.81 17.90
N VAL A 161 21.71 0.49 18.08
CA VAL A 161 22.69 -0.05 19.03
C VAL A 161 23.86 -0.70 18.30
N PHE A 162 23.58 -1.70 17.44
CA PHE A 162 24.66 -2.49 16.81
C PHE A 162 25.34 -1.78 15.64
N MET A 163 24.63 -0.87 14.96
CA MET A 163 25.14 -0.16 13.77
C MET A 163 25.16 1.36 13.97
N ALA A 164 25.22 1.83 15.24
CA ALA A 164 25.11 3.26 15.55
C ALA A 164 26.22 4.11 14.92
N GLU A 165 27.45 3.58 14.81
CA GLU A 165 28.63 4.26 14.25
C GLU A 165 28.84 3.97 12.76
N THR A 166 28.04 3.08 12.15
CA THR A 166 28.21 2.68 10.77
C THR A 166 27.53 3.68 9.82
N THR A 167 28.27 4.14 8.82
CA THR A 167 27.77 4.97 7.73
C THR A 167 27.57 4.19 6.44
N ASP A 168 27.97 2.91 6.38
CA ASP A 168 27.81 2.09 5.20
C ASP A 168 26.34 1.71 4.97
N ILE A 169 25.79 2.17 3.85
CA ILE A 169 24.40 1.96 3.46
C ILE A 169 24.05 0.47 3.34
N GLY A 170 24.99 -0.35 2.82
CA GLY A 170 24.79 -1.79 2.67
C GLY A 170 24.57 -2.47 4.02
N THR A 171 25.40 -2.16 4.99
CA THR A 171 25.31 -2.69 6.37
C THR A 171 24.03 -2.22 7.06
N LEU A 172 23.65 -0.94 6.92
CA LEU A 172 22.39 -0.43 7.47
C LEU A 172 21.17 -1.11 6.84
N CYS A 173 21.19 -1.38 5.53
CA CYS A 173 20.15 -2.16 4.87
C CYS A 173 20.04 -3.59 5.44
N ILE A 174 21.15 -4.24 5.80
CA ILE A 174 21.13 -5.56 6.46
C ILE A 174 20.38 -5.48 7.78
N GLY A 175 20.59 -4.46 8.60
CA GLY A 175 19.86 -4.26 9.85
C GLY A 175 18.34 -4.14 9.65
N ILE A 176 17.93 -3.43 8.60
CA ILE A 176 16.52 -3.27 8.23
C ILE A 176 15.90 -4.61 7.84
N VAL A 177 16.56 -5.38 6.97
CA VAL A 177 16.02 -6.66 6.47
C VAL A 177 16.00 -7.75 7.53
N ILE A 178 16.94 -7.73 8.51
CA ILE A 178 16.90 -8.59 9.70
C ILE A 178 15.61 -8.30 10.48
N GLY A 179 15.28 -7.02 10.70
CA GLY A 179 14.05 -6.64 11.39
C GLY A 179 12.79 -7.10 10.67
N ILE A 180 12.77 -7.05 9.34
CA ILE A 180 11.66 -7.56 8.52
C ILE A 180 11.55 -9.08 8.70
N THR A 181 12.65 -9.83 8.56
CA THR A 181 12.67 -11.30 8.68
C THR A 181 12.24 -11.76 10.07
N CYS A 182 12.76 -11.12 11.13
CA CYS A 182 12.36 -11.42 12.50
C CYS A 182 10.89 -11.13 12.75
N SER A 183 10.35 -10.02 12.21
CA SER A 183 8.95 -9.67 12.40
C SER A 183 7.98 -10.64 11.72
N GLU A 184 8.29 -11.13 10.52
CA GLU A 184 7.49 -12.15 9.82
C GLU A 184 7.49 -13.48 10.59
N THR A 185 8.66 -13.90 11.09
CA THR A 185 8.79 -15.10 11.92
C THR A 185 8.00 -14.98 13.22
N ALA A 186 8.09 -13.82 13.88
CA ALA A 186 7.35 -13.54 15.12
C ALA A 186 5.84 -13.50 14.89
N SER A 187 5.38 -12.91 13.77
CA SER A 187 3.96 -12.90 13.36
C SER A 187 3.42 -14.32 13.16
N PHE A 188 4.19 -15.18 12.50
CA PHE A 188 3.84 -16.59 12.33
C PHE A 188 3.77 -17.32 13.67
N ALA A 189 4.77 -17.16 14.53
CA ALA A 189 4.78 -17.77 15.86
C ALA A 189 3.59 -17.32 16.72
N TYR A 190 3.26 -16.03 16.71
CA TYR A 190 2.09 -15.48 17.39
C TYR A 190 0.78 -16.15 16.93
N LEU A 191 0.58 -16.28 15.62
CA LEU A 191 -0.61 -16.94 15.07
C LEU A 191 -0.67 -18.43 15.43
N LEU A 192 0.47 -19.13 15.44
CA LEU A 192 0.55 -20.54 15.87
C LEU A 192 0.17 -20.72 17.34
N VAL A 193 0.69 -19.87 18.21
CA VAL A 193 0.39 -19.89 19.65
C VAL A 193 -1.11 -19.71 19.88
N ILE A 194 -1.72 -18.69 19.27
CA ILE A 194 -3.18 -18.47 19.41
C ILE A 194 -3.97 -19.65 18.88
N ARG A 195 -3.55 -20.27 17.77
CA ARG A 195 -4.19 -21.46 17.25
C ARG A 195 -4.07 -22.64 18.22
N ALA A 196 -2.88 -22.89 18.80
CA ALA A 196 -2.65 -23.98 19.73
C ALA A 196 -3.53 -23.88 20.98
N PHE A 197 -3.67 -22.68 21.55
CA PHE A 197 -4.59 -22.43 22.66
C PHE A 197 -6.06 -22.61 22.30
N GLY A 198 -6.46 -22.26 21.06
CA GLY A 198 -7.81 -22.46 20.56
C GLY A 198 -8.14 -23.92 20.23
N ALA A 199 -7.15 -24.69 19.75
CA ALA A 199 -7.33 -26.10 19.33
C ALA A 199 -7.60 -27.05 20.50
N ARG A 200 -7.20 -26.74 21.72
CA ARG A 200 -7.47 -27.56 22.92
C ARG A 200 -8.98 -27.73 23.20
N ARG A 201 -9.85 -26.96 22.55
CA ARG A 201 -11.32 -27.03 22.67
C ARG A 201 -12.02 -27.65 21.47
N ALA A 202 -11.33 -27.96 20.38
CA ALA A 202 -11.93 -28.54 19.17
C ALA A 202 -11.79 -30.05 19.22
N ALA A 203 -12.93 -30.71 19.28
CA ALA A 203 -13.05 -32.16 19.39
C ALA A 203 -12.44 -32.91 18.19
N SER A 204 -11.92 -34.09 18.48
CA SER A 204 -11.40 -35.09 17.57
C SER A 204 -12.50 -35.58 16.60
N GLY A 205 -12.38 -35.22 15.36
CA GLY A 205 -13.15 -35.79 14.25
C GLY A 205 -12.21 -36.20 13.11
N SER A 206 -12.48 -37.29 12.43
CA SER A 206 -11.79 -37.68 11.21
C SER A 206 -12.33 -36.83 10.03
N ALA A 207 -11.42 -36.32 9.17
CA ALA A 207 -11.83 -35.62 7.98
C ALA A 207 -12.53 -36.55 6.99
N SER A 208 -13.66 -36.12 6.48
CA SER A 208 -14.53 -36.92 5.55
C SER A 208 -13.99 -36.93 4.11
N GLU A 209 -13.25 -35.90 3.69
CA GLU A 209 -12.74 -35.77 2.33
C GLU A 209 -11.32 -36.31 2.16
N SER A 210 -11.06 -36.88 0.96
CA SER A 210 -9.73 -37.33 0.61
C SER A 210 -8.76 -36.15 0.46
N PRO A 211 -7.50 -36.27 0.85
CA PRO A 211 -6.47 -35.21 0.69
C PRO A 211 -6.32 -34.74 -0.76
N ARG A 212 -6.56 -35.60 -1.73
CA ARG A 212 -6.44 -35.30 -3.16
C ARG A 212 -7.55 -34.33 -3.64
N SER A 213 -8.79 -34.53 -3.18
CA SER A 213 -9.90 -33.62 -3.46
C SER A 213 -9.66 -32.22 -2.88
N VAL A 214 -9.17 -32.16 -1.65
CA VAL A 214 -8.82 -30.91 -0.97
C VAL A 214 -7.75 -30.15 -1.75
N ARG A 215 -6.70 -30.84 -2.19
CA ARG A 215 -5.59 -30.24 -2.97
C ARG A 215 -6.09 -29.67 -4.30
N HIS A 216 -6.89 -30.43 -5.04
CA HIS A 216 -7.46 -29.95 -6.29
C HIS A 216 -8.30 -28.69 -6.10
N SER A 217 -9.14 -28.64 -5.05
CA SER A 217 -9.93 -27.44 -4.72
C SER A 217 -9.07 -26.23 -4.35
N ILE A 218 -7.95 -26.42 -3.63
CA ILE A 218 -7.01 -25.34 -3.31
C ILE A 218 -6.42 -24.78 -4.59
N ILE A 219 -5.89 -25.61 -5.47
CA ILE A 219 -5.25 -25.18 -6.72
C ILE A 219 -6.26 -24.45 -7.62
N SER A 220 -7.48 -24.99 -7.80
CA SER A 220 -8.50 -24.41 -8.68
C SER A 220 -8.96 -23.01 -8.24
N VAL A 221 -8.92 -22.71 -6.94
CA VAL A 221 -9.25 -21.37 -6.40
C VAL A 221 -8.03 -20.47 -6.38
N THR A 222 -6.85 -21.00 -6.00
CA THR A 222 -5.64 -20.19 -5.82
C THR A 222 -5.05 -19.75 -7.16
N ALA A 223 -4.95 -20.65 -8.15
CA ALA A 223 -4.22 -20.39 -9.40
C ALA A 223 -4.76 -19.20 -10.22
N PRO A 224 -6.10 -19.04 -10.44
CA PRO A 224 -6.60 -17.89 -11.17
C PRO A 224 -6.36 -16.56 -10.45
N ILE A 225 -6.47 -16.54 -9.12
CA ILE A 225 -6.21 -15.35 -8.31
C ILE A 225 -4.72 -15.00 -8.37
N ALA A 226 -3.85 -16.00 -8.19
CA ALA A 226 -2.41 -15.83 -8.18
C ALA A 226 -1.89 -15.34 -9.54
N ALA A 227 -2.40 -15.85 -10.66
CA ALA A 227 -1.94 -15.47 -12.00
C ALA A 227 -2.04 -13.96 -12.26
N GLY A 228 -3.19 -13.33 -11.93
CA GLY A 228 -3.38 -11.89 -12.10
C GLY A 228 -2.45 -11.06 -11.22
N VAL A 229 -2.25 -11.52 -9.97
CA VAL A 229 -1.37 -10.85 -9.01
C VAL A 229 0.11 -11.00 -9.42
N TYR A 230 0.51 -12.18 -9.94
CA TYR A 230 1.87 -12.41 -10.44
C TYR A 230 2.22 -11.51 -11.61
N ILE A 231 1.34 -11.41 -12.61
CA ILE A 231 1.54 -10.52 -13.76
C ILE A 231 1.74 -9.08 -13.27
N SER A 232 0.85 -8.59 -12.39
CA SER A 232 0.95 -7.23 -11.85
C SER A 232 2.25 -7.02 -11.06
N SER A 233 2.69 -8.03 -10.29
CA SER A 233 3.91 -7.94 -9.47
C SER A 233 5.17 -7.91 -10.33
N ILE A 234 5.25 -8.73 -11.37
CA ILE A 234 6.37 -8.74 -12.32
C ILE A 234 6.47 -7.37 -13.01
N LEU A 235 5.35 -6.87 -13.53
CA LEU A 235 5.30 -5.59 -14.24
C LEU A 235 5.74 -4.44 -13.34
N HIS A 236 5.23 -4.39 -12.10
CA HIS A 236 5.59 -3.36 -11.13
C HIS A 236 7.07 -3.42 -10.72
N THR A 237 7.62 -4.62 -10.57
CA THR A 237 9.05 -4.79 -10.24
C THR A 237 9.92 -4.37 -11.41
N ALA A 238 9.59 -4.79 -12.65
CA ALA A 238 10.31 -4.38 -13.84
C ALA A 238 10.32 -2.85 -13.99
N GLU A 239 9.16 -2.19 -13.85
CA GLU A 239 9.07 -0.72 -13.84
C GLU A 239 10.00 -0.10 -12.79
N THR A 240 9.97 -0.63 -11.55
CA THR A 240 10.75 -0.09 -10.44
C THR A 240 12.26 -0.24 -10.66
N LEU A 241 12.70 -1.32 -11.31
CA LEU A 241 14.11 -1.55 -11.62
C LEU A 241 14.62 -0.71 -12.80
N LEU A 242 13.76 -0.46 -13.79
CA LEU A 242 14.12 0.33 -14.98
C LEU A 242 14.39 1.81 -14.65
N ILE A 243 13.67 2.39 -13.71
CA ILE A 243 13.78 3.83 -13.40
C ILE A 243 15.20 4.23 -12.96
N PRO A 244 15.81 3.61 -11.92
CA PRO A 244 17.18 3.96 -11.53
C PRO A 244 18.21 3.62 -12.60
N PHE A 245 17.99 2.59 -13.41
CA PHE A 245 18.86 2.27 -14.53
C PHE A 245 18.93 3.42 -15.53
N VAL A 246 17.78 3.93 -15.99
CA VAL A 246 17.72 5.06 -16.93
C VAL A 246 18.17 6.38 -16.28
N LEU A 247 17.91 6.57 -14.99
CA LEU A 247 18.42 7.74 -14.25
C LEU A 247 19.95 7.71 -14.15
N THR A 248 20.57 6.54 -14.01
CA THR A 248 22.02 6.39 -13.99
C THR A 248 22.61 6.77 -15.35
N ASP A 249 22.00 6.34 -16.45
CA ASP A 249 22.45 6.71 -17.80
C ASP A 249 22.34 8.23 -18.02
N TYR A 250 21.31 8.86 -17.48
CA TYR A 250 21.12 10.32 -17.57
C TYR A 250 22.11 11.12 -16.71
N SER A 251 22.31 10.73 -15.45
CA SER A 251 23.14 11.48 -14.48
C SER A 251 24.62 11.15 -14.57
N GLY A 252 24.98 10.02 -15.17
CA GLY A 252 26.36 9.49 -15.20
C GLY A 252 26.83 8.94 -13.85
N ASP A 253 26.05 9.06 -12.78
CA ASP A 253 26.38 8.62 -11.42
C ASP A 253 25.19 7.85 -10.81
N ARG A 254 25.49 6.62 -10.37
CA ARG A 254 24.50 5.74 -9.76
C ARG A 254 24.02 6.23 -8.39
N SER A 255 24.89 6.80 -7.58
CA SER A 255 24.52 7.33 -6.25
C SER A 255 23.50 8.46 -6.40
N VAL A 256 23.75 9.38 -7.35
CA VAL A 256 22.82 10.47 -7.68
C VAL A 256 21.47 9.91 -8.18
N ALA A 257 21.50 8.92 -9.06
CA ALA A 257 20.28 8.27 -9.58
C ALA A 257 19.47 7.61 -8.47
N LEU A 258 20.14 6.88 -7.57
CA LEU A 258 19.49 6.25 -6.42
C LEU A 258 18.92 7.28 -5.45
N ALA A 259 19.64 8.40 -5.20
CA ALA A 259 19.15 9.48 -4.36
C ALA A 259 17.89 10.15 -4.95
N GLN A 260 17.88 10.45 -6.26
CA GLN A 260 16.71 10.99 -6.95
C GLN A 260 15.50 10.03 -6.87
N PHE A 261 15.73 8.75 -7.16
CA PHE A 261 14.71 7.72 -7.05
C PHE A 261 14.20 7.55 -5.62
N GLY A 262 15.11 7.50 -4.63
CA GLY A 262 14.80 7.37 -3.20
C GLY A 262 14.01 8.55 -2.66
N ARG A 263 14.38 9.78 -3.05
CA ARG A 263 13.66 11.01 -2.70
C ARG A 263 12.20 10.98 -3.16
N ILE A 264 11.95 10.55 -4.39
CA ILE A 264 10.59 10.47 -4.93
C ILE A 264 9.86 9.23 -4.39
N LYS A 265 10.38 8.01 -4.65
CA LYS A 265 9.71 6.74 -4.34
C LYS A 265 9.75 6.38 -2.87
N GLY A 266 10.88 6.68 -2.21
CA GLY A 266 11.15 6.34 -0.82
C GLY A 266 10.61 7.33 0.19
N MET A 267 10.58 8.62 -0.15
CA MET A 267 10.25 9.72 0.77
C MET A 267 8.97 10.46 0.38
N ALA A 268 8.90 11.11 -0.80
CA ALA A 268 7.78 11.97 -1.18
C ALA A 268 6.45 11.20 -1.32
N ILE A 269 6.43 10.10 -2.09
CA ILE A 269 5.21 9.31 -2.29
C ILE A 269 4.61 8.80 -0.97
N PRO A 270 5.36 8.25 -0.01
CA PRO A 270 4.80 7.81 1.27
C PRO A 270 4.17 8.91 2.11
N ILE A 271 4.75 10.12 2.12
CA ILE A 271 4.14 11.29 2.79
C ILE A 271 2.79 11.62 2.15
N LEU A 272 2.76 11.69 0.82
CA LEU A 272 1.52 11.97 0.09
C LEU A 272 0.45 10.90 0.34
N PHE A 273 0.82 9.62 0.50
CA PHE A 273 -0.12 8.55 0.80
C PHE A 273 -0.50 8.40 2.28
N PHE A 274 0.18 9.12 3.19
CA PHE A 274 -0.14 9.04 4.61
C PHE A 274 -1.60 9.47 4.93
N PRO A 275 -2.10 10.63 4.46
CA PRO A 275 -3.50 11.00 4.68
C PRO A 275 -4.49 10.04 4.00
N PHE A 276 -4.09 9.38 2.90
CA PHE A 276 -4.92 8.37 2.24
C PHE A 276 -5.24 7.18 3.15
N ALA A 277 -4.41 6.92 4.17
CA ALA A 277 -4.67 5.87 5.15
C ALA A 277 -6.05 6.02 5.82
N PHE A 278 -6.46 7.26 6.09
CA PHE A 278 -7.77 7.58 6.66
C PHE A 278 -8.89 7.36 5.64
N ILE A 279 -8.73 7.92 4.43
CA ILE A 279 -9.72 7.78 3.33
C ILE A 279 -9.86 6.31 2.92
N GLY A 280 -8.74 5.59 2.73
CA GLY A 280 -8.73 4.18 2.35
C GLY A 280 -9.35 3.26 3.41
N SER A 281 -9.26 3.61 4.70
CA SER A 281 -9.91 2.84 5.75
C SER A 281 -11.44 2.95 5.68
N LEU A 282 -11.97 4.11 5.33
CA LEU A 282 -13.41 4.29 5.08
C LEU A 282 -13.87 3.45 3.88
N VAL A 283 -13.11 3.46 2.78
CA VAL A 283 -13.45 2.70 1.58
C VAL A 283 -13.46 1.20 1.85
N SER A 284 -12.53 0.69 2.65
CA SER A 284 -12.49 -0.75 2.98
C SER A 284 -13.71 -1.22 3.76
N VAL A 285 -14.35 -0.34 4.54
CA VAL A 285 -15.62 -0.62 5.23
C VAL A 285 -16.77 -0.74 4.25
N PHE A 286 -16.77 0.07 3.18
CA PHE A 286 -17.87 0.08 2.21
C PHE A 286 -17.74 -0.98 1.11
N THR A 287 -16.56 -1.54 0.87
CA THR A 287 -16.35 -2.57 -0.18
C THR A 287 -17.30 -3.78 -0.06
N PRO A 288 -17.50 -4.39 1.13
CA PRO A 288 -18.45 -5.50 1.27
C PRO A 288 -19.90 -5.06 1.04
N GLU A 289 -20.28 -3.84 1.44
CA GLU A 289 -21.59 -3.27 1.20
C GLU A 289 -21.86 -3.11 -0.31
N ILE A 290 -20.88 -2.56 -1.05
CA ILE A 290 -20.97 -2.41 -2.50
C ILE A 290 -21.12 -3.76 -3.19
N SER A 291 -20.34 -4.77 -2.78
CA SER A 291 -20.47 -6.12 -3.34
C SER A 291 -21.86 -6.71 -3.10
N ARG A 292 -22.43 -6.48 -1.90
CA ARG A 292 -23.78 -6.92 -1.57
C ARG A 292 -24.86 -6.19 -2.37
N LEU A 293 -24.74 -4.85 -2.51
CA LEU A 293 -25.67 -4.04 -3.30
C LEU A 293 -25.61 -4.41 -4.79
N ASN A 294 -24.45 -4.81 -5.30
CA ASN A 294 -24.31 -5.23 -6.69
C ASN A 294 -25.08 -6.54 -7.02
N LEU A 295 -25.36 -7.37 -6.00
CA LEU A 295 -26.18 -8.60 -6.17
C LEU A 295 -27.68 -8.31 -6.12
N GLN A 296 -28.09 -7.12 -5.72
CA GLN A 296 -29.49 -6.72 -5.65
C GLN A 296 -29.95 -6.11 -6.99
N PRO A 297 -31.24 -6.24 -7.34
CA PRO A 297 -31.77 -5.63 -8.57
C PRO A 297 -31.81 -4.10 -8.53
N ASP A 298 -31.74 -3.48 -7.35
CA ASP A 298 -31.78 -2.03 -7.18
C ASP A 298 -30.45 -1.34 -7.55
N ARG A 299 -30.30 -1.05 -8.82
CA ARG A 299 -29.14 -0.30 -9.35
C ARG A 299 -29.07 1.14 -8.88
N ARG A 300 -30.19 1.73 -8.42
CA ARG A 300 -30.21 3.14 -7.94
C ARG A 300 -29.49 3.27 -6.61
N SER A 301 -29.75 2.38 -5.68
CA SER A 301 -29.05 2.35 -4.38
C SER A 301 -27.55 2.14 -4.54
N LEU A 302 -27.13 1.22 -5.43
CA LEU A 302 -25.72 1.01 -5.75
C LEU A 302 -25.07 2.29 -6.30
N ALA A 303 -25.70 2.92 -7.29
CA ALA A 303 -25.17 4.15 -7.91
C ALA A 303 -25.11 5.31 -6.90
N ALA A 304 -26.14 5.48 -6.05
CA ALA A 304 -26.16 6.51 -5.01
C ALA A 304 -25.02 6.31 -3.99
N ARG A 305 -24.78 5.07 -3.57
CA ARG A 305 -23.70 4.74 -2.63
C ARG A 305 -22.33 5.01 -3.23
N ILE A 306 -22.08 4.54 -4.46
CA ILE A 306 -20.84 4.80 -5.19
C ILE A 306 -20.61 6.31 -5.37
N ARG A 307 -21.65 7.08 -5.73
CA ARG A 307 -21.55 8.54 -5.84
C ARG A 307 -21.12 9.18 -4.53
N SER A 308 -21.72 8.78 -3.41
CA SER A 308 -21.37 9.32 -2.08
C SER A 308 -19.91 9.04 -1.72
N ILE A 309 -19.42 7.81 -1.94
CA ILE A 309 -18.02 7.44 -1.70
C ILE A 309 -17.08 8.26 -2.57
N MET A 310 -17.38 8.34 -3.88
CA MET A 310 -16.52 9.06 -4.82
C MET A 310 -16.47 10.55 -4.52
N ALA A 311 -17.59 11.17 -4.12
CA ALA A 311 -17.64 12.58 -3.73
C ALA A 311 -16.74 12.85 -2.51
N VAL A 312 -16.85 12.04 -1.45
CA VAL A 312 -16.00 12.17 -0.25
C VAL A 312 -14.52 12.02 -0.59
N VAL A 313 -14.18 11.03 -1.42
CA VAL A 313 -12.80 10.81 -1.82
C VAL A 313 -12.27 11.94 -2.70
N THR A 314 -13.06 12.46 -3.63
CA THR A 314 -12.65 13.56 -4.50
C THR A 314 -12.40 14.83 -3.69
N VAL A 315 -13.34 15.22 -2.81
CA VAL A 315 -13.17 16.39 -1.93
C VAL A 315 -11.97 16.23 -0.99
N GLY A 316 -11.85 15.06 -0.34
CA GLY A 316 -10.74 14.77 0.57
C GLY A 316 -9.37 14.73 -0.15
N SER A 317 -9.33 14.23 -1.39
CA SER A 317 -8.09 14.18 -2.17
C SER A 317 -7.64 15.58 -2.64
N ILE A 318 -8.59 16.45 -2.99
CA ILE A 318 -8.30 17.87 -3.31
C ILE A 318 -7.81 18.61 -2.06
N ALA A 319 -8.42 18.36 -0.91
CA ALA A 319 -7.96 18.94 0.36
C ALA A 319 -6.51 18.56 0.66
N VAL A 320 -6.18 17.27 0.55
CA VAL A 320 -4.83 16.77 0.79
C VAL A 320 -3.84 17.26 -0.26
N GLY A 321 -4.21 17.22 -1.54
CA GLY A 321 -3.38 17.74 -2.63
C GLY A 321 -3.09 19.22 -2.47
N GLY A 322 -4.10 20.03 -2.13
CA GLY A 322 -3.92 21.45 -1.85
C GLY A 322 -2.99 21.72 -0.66
N MET A 323 -3.14 20.98 0.43
CA MET A 323 -2.24 21.10 1.59
C MET A 323 -0.76 20.88 1.19
N PHE A 324 -0.46 19.83 0.45
CA PHE A 324 0.90 19.53 -0.01
C PHE A 324 1.39 20.52 -1.08
N PHE A 325 0.48 21.08 -1.89
CA PHE A 325 0.84 22.07 -2.91
C PHE A 325 1.26 23.41 -2.30
N PHE A 326 0.58 23.86 -1.24
CA PHE A 326 0.89 25.15 -0.60
C PHE A 326 1.96 25.07 0.49
N LEU A 327 2.24 23.88 1.03
CA LEU A 327 3.21 23.69 2.12
C LEU A 327 4.32 22.65 1.78
N PRO A 328 4.80 22.55 0.51
CA PRO A 328 5.65 21.43 0.11
C PRO A 328 7.01 21.46 0.82
N GLU A 329 7.68 22.61 0.87
CA GLU A 329 8.99 22.76 1.51
C GLU A 329 8.89 22.60 3.04
N VAL A 330 7.86 23.20 3.64
CA VAL A 330 7.65 23.14 5.09
C VAL A 330 7.40 21.70 5.55
N ILE A 331 6.58 20.96 4.81
CA ILE A 331 6.31 19.56 5.10
C ILE A 331 7.54 18.70 4.78
N GLY A 332 8.17 18.92 3.62
CA GLY A 332 9.37 18.19 3.22
C GLY A 332 10.50 18.29 4.25
N GLU A 333 10.81 19.50 4.70
CA GLU A 333 11.84 19.77 5.69
C GLU A 333 11.47 19.29 7.12
N ALA A 334 10.18 19.24 7.46
CA ALA A 334 9.73 18.72 8.75
C ALA A 334 9.88 17.20 8.84
N PHE A 335 9.62 16.47 7.73
CA PHE A 335 9.71 15.02 7.70
C PHE A 335 11.08 14.49 7.29
N TYR A 336 11.75 15.14 6.35
CA TYR A 336 13.07 14.73 5.80
C TYR A 336 14.01 15.93 5.71
N PRO A 337 14.58 16.35 6.84
CA PRO A 337 15.44 17.54 6.90
C PRO A 337 16.66 17.43 5.98
N GLY A 338 16.87 18.43 5.11
CA GLY A 338 18.03 18.50 4.22
C GLY A 338 18.00 17.61 2.97
N GLU A 339 16.94 16.82 2.76
CA GLU A 339 16.84 15.91 1.61
C GLU A 339 16.23 16.55 0.34
N GLY A 340 15.75 17.79 0.44
CA GLY A 340 15.20 18.53 -0.71
C GLY A 340 13.96 17.90 -1.32
N THR A 341 13.10 17.29 -0.50
CA THR A 341 11.89 16.58 -0.96
C THR A 341 10.75 17.51 -1.38
N GLY A 342 10.80 18.80 -1.03
CA GLY A 342 9.74 19.77 -1.26
C GLY A 342 9.35 19.90 -2.72
N GLY A 343 10.32 20.02 -3.63
CA GLY A 343 10.06 20.11 -5.07
C GLY A 343 9.30 18.89 -5.62
N ALA A 344 9.68 17.68 -5.20
CA ALA A 344 8.97 16.46 -5.57
C ALA A 344 7.55 16.42 -4.99
N ILE A 345 7.37 16.86 -3.73
CA ILE A 345 6.06 16.95 -3.07
C ILE A 345 5.17 17.95 -3.82
N ALA A 346 5.67 19.12 -4.21
CA ALA A 346 4.91 20.15 -4.94
C ALA A 346 4.32 19.62 -6.25
N VAL A 347 5.14 18.96 -7.06
CA VAL A 347 4.69 18.39 -8.34
C VAL A 347 3.69 17.26 -8.12
N LEU A 348 3.98 16.34 -7.19
CA LEU A 348 3.11 15.21 -6.90
C LEU A 348 1.82 15.62 -6.17
N ALA A 349 1.79 16.75 -5.48
CA ALA A 349 0.58 17.30 -4.85
C ALA A 349 -0.54 17.53 -5.86
N VAL A 350 -0.21 18.03 -7.06
CA VAL A 350 -1.17 18.22 -8.17
C VAL A 350 -1.73 16.88 -8.66
N VAL A 351 -0.93 15.82 -8.57
CA VAL A 351 -1.31 14.47 -9.02
C VAL A 351 -2.07 13.69 -7.94
N THR A 352 -1.93 14.07 -6.67
CA THR A 352 -2.53 13.39 -5.51
C THR A 352 -4.04 13.15 -5.65
N PRO A 353 -4.88 14.10 -6.11
CA PRO A 353 -6.30 13.85 -6.32
C PRO A 353 -6.56 12.70 -7.30
N PHE A 354 -5.81 12.62 -8.38
CA PHE A 354 -5.95 11.55 -9.38
C PHE A 354 -5.53 10.19 -8.81
N MET A 355 -4.43 10.13 -8.05
CA MET A 355 -3.93 8.91 -7.41
C MET A 355 -4.94 8.34 -6.41
N TYR A 356 -5.55 9.18 -5.56
CA TYR A 356 -6.48 8.74 -4.56
C TYR A 356 -7.80 8.27 -5.16
N VAL A 357 -8.35 9.05 -6.08
CA VAL A 357 -9.63 8.74 -6.75
C VAL A 357 -9.47 7.47 -7.61
N GLU A 358 -8.34 7.30 -8.31
CA GLU A 358 -8.01 6.09 -9.07
C GLU A 358 -7.99 4.86 -8.18
N THR A 359 -7.24 4.90 -7.07
CA THR A 359 -7.11 3.76 -6.14
C THR A 359 -8.47 3.32 -5.58
N VAL A 360 -9.34 4.28 -5.26
CA VAL A 360 -10.70 3.98 -4.78
C VAL A 360 -11.59 3.45 -5.91
N ALA A 361 -11.53 4.06 -7.10
CA ALA A 361 -12.31 3.61 -8.26
C ALA A 361 -11.92 2.19 -8.68
N ASP A 362 -10.62 1.83 -8.66
CA ASP A 362 -10.13 0.47 -8.89
C ASP A 362 -10.69 -0.51 -7.86
N GLY A 363 -10.67 -0.15 -6.57
CA GLY A 363 -11.26 -0.95 -5.49
C GLY A 363 -12.76 -1.16 -5.66
N LEU A 364 -13.52 -0.13 -6.03
CA LEU A 364 -14.96 -0.23 -6.30
C LEU A 364 -15.25 -1.09 -7.54
N LEU A 365 -14.46 -0.95 -8.62
CA LEU A 365 -14.58 -1.80 -9.81
C LEU A 365 -14.35 -3.27 -9.47
N LYS A 366 -13.36 -3.59 -8.65
CA LYS A 366 -13.13 -4.96 -8.15
C LYS A 366 -14.30 -5.47 -7.30
N ALA A 367 -14.89 -4.61 -6.46
CA ALA A 367 -16.06 -4.97 -5.63
C ALA A 367 -17.31 -5.30 -6.45
N ILE A 368 -17.48 -4.67 -7.62
CA ILE A 368 -18.61 -4.97 -8.54
C ILE A 368 -18.30 -6.06 -9.57
N GLY A 369 -17.14 -6.74 -9.47
CA GLY A 369 -16.79 -7.89 -10.30
C GLY A 369 -16.01 -7.56 -11.58
N GLU A 370 -15.56 -6.31 -11.78
CA GLU A 370 -14.81 -5.86 -12.97
C GLU A 370 -13.29 -6.11 -12.87
N GLN A 371 -12.85 -7.14 -12.14
CA GLN A 371 -11.43 -7.42 -11.85
C GLN A 371 -10.58 -7.61 -13.12
N VAL A 372 -11.12 -8.26 -14.15
CA VAL A 372 -10.40 -8.48 -15.42
C VAL A 372 -10.13 -7.16 -16.15
N LYS A 373 -11.06 -6.20 -16.05
CA LYS A 373 -10.88 -4.88 -16.68
C LYS A 373 -9.84 -4.05 -15.95
N THR A 374 -9.86 -4.08 -14.61
CA THR A 374 -8.86 -3.36 -13.81
C THR A 374 -7.47 -3.93 -14.05
N LEU A 375 -7.32 -5.26 -14.17
CA LEU A 375 -6.05 -5.87 -14.55
C LEU A 375 -5.54 -5.38 -15.92
N LYS A 376 -6.42 -5.31 -16.93
CA LYS A 376 -6.06 -4.77 -18.24
C LYS A 376 -5.59 -3.31 -18.15
N TYR A 377 -6.26 -2.49 -17.33
CA TYR A 377 -5.86 -1.09 -17.12
C TYR A 377 -4.50 -0.98 -16.43
N THR A 378 -4.22 -1.84 -15.47
CA THR A 378 -2.89 -1.93 -14.85
C THR A 378 -1.82 -2.25 -15.89
N VAL A 379 -2.06 -3.23 -16.79
CA VAL A 379 -1.13 -3.58 -17.86
C VAL A 379 -0.93 -2.39 -18.82
N TYR A 380 -2.00 -1.73 -19.26
CA TYR A 380 -1.89 -0.56 -20.14
C TYR A 380 -1.12 0.59 -19.50
N ASN A 381 -1.38 0.84 -18.22
CA ASN A 381 -0.67 1.88 -17.48
C ASN A 381 0.82 1.55 -17.32
N THR A 382 1.16 0.28 -17.04
CA THR A 382 2.57 -0.14 -16.92
C THR A 382 3.27 -0.05 -18.27
N LEU A 383 2.64 -0.46 -19.37
CA LEU A 383 3.20 -0.29 -20.71
C LEU A 383 3.45 1.18 -21.05
N LEU A 384 2.49 2.06 -20.73
CA LEU A 384 2.67 3.50 -20.87
C LEU A 384 3.87 4.00 -20.07
N ARG A 385 3.99 3.57 -18.81
CA ARG A 385 5.12 3.96 -17.94
C ARG A 385 6.46 3.49 -18.50
N VAL A 386 6.55 2.27 -19.03
CA VAL A 386 7.77 1.80 -19.67
C VAL A 386 8.17 2.69 -20.84
N VAL A 387 7.23 3.06 -21.70
CA VAL A 387 7.50 4.01 -22.81
C VAL A 387 7.97 5.36 -22.26
N LEU A 388 7.30 5.89 -21.23
CA LEU A 388 7.66 7.17 -20.63
C LEU A 388 9.00 7.13 -19.89
N ILE A 389 9.43 5.98 -19.35
CA ILE A 389 10.77 5.81 -18.77
C ILE A 389 11.83 6.08 -19.83
N PHE A 390 11.75 5.43 -20.98
CA PHE A 390 12.75 5.57 -22.04
C PHE A 390 12.67 6.89 -22.82
N THR A 391 11.56 7.63 -22.74
CA THR A 391 11.38 8.92 -23.41
C THR A 391 11.58 10.09 -22.46
N LEU A 392 10.80 10.17 -21.37
CA LEU A 392 10.82 11.32 -20.46
C LEU A 392 11.92 11.24 -19.42
N VAL A 393 12.13 10.07 -18.79
CA VAL A 393 13.16 9.93 -17.75
C VAL A 393 14.55 10.00 -18.39
N ALA A 394 14.74 9.34 -19.54
CA ALA A 394 15.98 9.41 -20.29
C ALA A 394 16.33 10.84 -20.76
N ALA A 395 15.32 11.66 -21.11
CA ALA A 395 15.55 13.02 -21.60
C ALA A 395 15.66 14.09 -20.49
N ARG A 396 15.01 13.90 -19.32
CA ARG A 396 14.85 14.94 -18.29
C ARG A 396 15.21 14.49 -16.86
N GLY A 397 15.73 13.27 -16.67
CA GLY A 397 16.14 12.74 -15.37
C GLY A 397 15.01 12.75 -14.34
N GLU A 398 15.28 13.31 -13.15
CA GLU A 398 14.32 13.38 -12.04
C GLU A 398 13.01 14.08 -12.42
N ASN A 399 13.07 15.20 -13.13
CA ASN A 399 11.87 15.90 -13.61
C ASN A 399 11.07 15.04 -14.60
N GLY A 400 11.75 14.27 -15.43
CA GLY A 400 11.12 13.29 -16.32
C GLY A 400 10.37 12.22 -15.54
N TYR A 401 10.92 11.76 -14.42
CA TYR A 401 10.25 10.80 -13.54
C TYR A 401 8.99 11.39 -12.87
N LEU A 402 9.05 12.64 -12.42
CA LEU A 402 7.89 13.34 -11.86
C LEU A 402 6.78 13.51 -12.91
N ILE A 403 7.13 13.90 -14.14
CA ILE A 403 6.17 14.02 -15.26
C ILE A 403 5.57 12.66 -15.62
N LEU A 404 6.39 11.59 -15.65
CA LEU A 404 5.92 10.23 -15.86
C LEU A 404 4.85 9.84 -14.84
N LEU A 405 5.09 10.11 -13.55
CA LEU A 405 4.12 9.83 -12.49
C LEU A 405 2.83 10.64 -12.70
N ALA A 406 2.94 11.92 -13.09
CA ALA A 406 1.79 12.77 -13.36
C ALA A 406 0.94 12.22 -14.52
N VAL A 407 1.57 11.94 -15.65
CA VAL A 407 0.88 11.45 -16.85
C VAL A 407 0.26 10.08 -16.61
N SER A 408 1.01 9.14 -16.04
CA SER A 408 0.54 7.76 -15.85
C SER A 408 -0.59 7.66 -14.83
N ASN A 409 -0.52 8.39 -13.70
CA ASN A 409 -1.59 8.35 -12.71
C ASN A 409 -2.86 9.06 -13.21
N THR A 410 -2.72 10.15 -13.97
CA THR A 410 -3.84 10.80 -14.64
C THR A 410 -4.48 9.87 -15.69
N PHE A 411 -3.68 9.16 -16.47
CA PHE A 411 -4.18 8.17 -17.43
C PHE A 411 -4.95 7.03 -16.74
N ALA A 412 -4.39 6.45 -15.68
CA ALA A 412 -5.04 5.40 -14.90
C ALA A 412 -6.37 5.88 -14.28
N TYR A 413 -6.38 7.12 -13.74
CA TYR A 413 -7.60 7.74 -13.24
C TYR A 413 -8.69 7.79 -14.29
N PHE A 414 -8.38 8.27 -15.50
CA PHE A 414 -9.38 8.36 -16.57
C PHE A 414 -9.90 6.98 -16.99
N LEU A 415 -9.05 5.97 -17.10
CA LEU A 415 -9.47 4.61 -17.43
C LEU A 415 -10.44 4.04 -16.40
N CYS A 416 -10.08 4.11 -15.10
CA CYS A 416 -10.91 3.61 -14.02
C CYS A 416 -12.22 4.42 -13.88
N ARG A 417 -12.14 5.76 -13.97
CA ARG A 417 -13.30 6.64 -13.85
C ARG A 417 -14.30 6.47 -14.98
N MET A 418 -13.82 6.38 -16.25
CA MET A 418 -14.69 6.12 -17.41
C MET A 418 -15.37 4.75 -17.32
N ARG A 419 -14.64 3.72 -16.84
CA ARG A 419 -15.25 2.39 -16.65
C ARG A 419 -16.31 2.43 -15.56
N LEU A 420 -16.01 3.04 -14.43
CA LEU A 420 -16.96 3.17 -13.32
C LEU A 420 -18.24 3.91 -13.79
N PHE A 421 -18.08 5.00 -14.55
CA PHE A 421 -19.20 5.71 -15.15
C PHE A 421 -20.04 4.83 -16.07
N ARG A 422 -19.39 4.07 -16.97
CA ARG A 422 -20.12 3.18 -17.91
C ARG A 422 -20.93 2.11 -17.22
N VAL A 423 -20.44 1.59 -16.08
CA VAL A 423 -21.10 0.50 -15.35
C VAL A 423 -22.18 1.02 -14.40
N THR A 424 -21.98 2.19 -13.80
CA THR A 424 -22.85 2.68 -12.72
C THR A 424 -23.65 3.94 -13.10
N GLY A 425 -23.31 4.63 -14.19
CA GLY A 425 -23.91 5.90 -14.58
C GLY A 425 -23.56 7.09 -13.69
N VAL A 426 -22.62 6.94 -12.74
CA VAL A 426 -22.26 7.97 -11.75
C VAL A 426 -21.36 9.03 -12.37
N LYS A 427 -21.91 10.23 -12.62
CA LYS A 427 -21.17 11.41 -13.05
C LYS A 427 -20.67 12.21 -11.84
N PRO A 428 -19.47 12.84 -11.92
CA PRO A 428 -19.02 13.80 -10.92
C PRO A 428 -19.87 15.08 -11.01
N ASP A 429 -20.10 15.72 -9.88
CA ASP A 429 -20.66 17.06 -9.81
C ASP A 429 -19.48 18.04 -9.85
N LEU A 430 -19.17 18.57 -11.04
CA LEU A 430 -17.98 19.40 -11.28
C LEU A 430 -17.93 20.62 -10.36
N LEU A 431 -19.07 21.24 -10.07
CA LEU A 431 -19.13 22.43 -9.24
C LEU A 431 -18.83 22.09 -7.78
N TRP A 432 -19.50 21.06 -7.23
CA TRP A 432 -19.47 20.76 -5.78
C TRP A 432 -18.36 19.78 -5.40
N GLU A 433 -17.95 18.89 -6.29
CA GLU A 433 -16.94 17.91 -5.98
C GLU A 433 -15.53 18.37 -6.40
N ILE A 434 -15.41 19.31 -7.33
CA ILE A 434 -14.11 19.76 -7.86
C ILE A 434 -13.91 21.26 -7.65
N LEU A 435 -14.71 22.13 -8.26
CA LEU A 435 -14.44 23.57 -8.30
C LEU A 435 -14.49 24.20 -6.90
N LEU A 436 -15.52 23.89 -6.13
CA LEU A 436 -15.66 24.44 -4.77
C LEU A 436 -14.55 23.97 -3.83
N PRO A 437 -14.20 22.66 -3.74
CA PRO A 437 -13.05 22.23 -2.93
C PRO A 437 -11.73 22.83 -3.39
N LEU A 438 -11.52 23.05 -4.70
CA LEU A 438 -10.33 23.74 -5.21
C LEU A 438 -10.25 25.18 -4.70
N LEU A 439 -11.35 25.94 -4.74
CA LEU A 439 -11.40 27.30 -4.21
C LEU A 439 -11.14 27.31 -2.70
N CYS A 440 -11.75 26.39 -1.95
CA CYS A 440 -11.49 26.23 -0.52
C CYS A 440 -10.01 25.91 -0.26
N ALA A 441 -9.39 25.04 -1.07
CA ALA A 441 -7.98 24.67 -0.96
C ALA A 441 -7.06 25.87 -1.23
N CYS A 442 -7.38 26.70 -2.23
CA CYS A 442 -6.61 27.92 -2.52
C CYS A 442 -6.66 28.91 -1.35
N VAL A 443 -7.86 29.22 -0.82
CA VAL A 443 -8.01 30.15 0.30
C VAL A 443 -7.28 29.64 1.54
N SER A 444 -7.48 28.36 1.87
CA SER A 444 -6.85 27.71 3.02
C SER A 444 -5.32 27.62 2.87
N GLY A 445 -4.85 27.38 1.64
CA GLY A 445 -3.45 27.26 1.31
C GLY A 445 -2.69 28.56 1.48
N ILE A 446 -3.24 29.68 0.98
CA ILE A 446 -2.63 31.01 1.14
C ILE A 446 -2.54 31.38 2.63
N ALA A 447 -3.59 31.16 3.40
CA ALA A 447 -3.59 31.43 4.83
C ALA A 447 -2.60 30.52 5.59
N ALA A 448 -2.51 29.24 5.22
CA ALA A 448 -1.61 28.28 5.83
C ALA A 448 -0.14 28.58 5.53
N SER A 449 0.19 28.98 4.30
CA SER A 449 1.55 29.38 3.92
C SER A 449 2.01 30.65 4.67
N ALA A 450 1.13 31.62 4.84
CA ALA A 450 1.41 32.81 5.64
C ALA A 450 1.63 32.47 7.13
N ALA A 451 0.79 31.58 7.70
CA ALA A 451 0.93 31.14 9.09
C ALA A 451 2.22 30.33 9.31
N ALA A 452 2.57 29.46 8.38
CA ALA A 452 3.81 28.69 8.43
C ALA A 452 5.05 29.58 8.34
N ALA A 453 5.03 30.60 7.46
CA ALA A 453 6.10 31.58 7.34
C ALA A 453 6.29 32.42 8.62
N TYR A 454 5.18 32.84 9.26
CA TYR A 454 5.24 33.57 10.53
C TYR A 454 5.86 32.73 11.66
N MET A 455 5.55 31.43 11.70
CA MET A 455 6.09 30.49 12.69
C MET A 455 7.46 29.91 12.32
N GLY A 456 8.07 30.35 11.21
CA GLY A 456 9.34 29.82 10.73
C GLY A 456 10.49 29.95 11.74
N SER A 457 10.49 30.99 12.57
CA SER A 457 11.46 31.19 13.65
C SER A 457 11.32 30.23 14.84
N ALA A 458 10.15 29.60 15.02
CA ALA A 458 9.85 28.70 16.14
C ALA A 458 10.31 27.24 15.89
N GLY A 459 10.79 26.93 14.68
CA GLY A 459 11.31 25.62 14.30
C GLY A 459 10.51 24.95 13.15
N ARG A 460 11.17 23.99 12.45
CA ARG A 460 10.62 23.34 11.26
C ARG A 460 9.31 22.57 11.54
N VAL A 461 9.30 21.78 12.62
CA VAL A 461 8.14 20.97 12.99
C VAL A 461 6.97 21.82 13.47
N THR A 462 7.24 22.86 14.23
CA THR A 462 6.21 23.80 14.72
C THR A 462 5.58 24.60 13.58
N SER A 463 6.37 25.07 12.63
CA SER A 463 5.91 25.74 11.41
C SER A 463 5.01 24.82 10.58
N ALA A 464 5.42 23.56 10.36
CA ALA A 464 4.63 22.58 9.63
C ALA A 464 3.29 22.27 10.36
N ALA A 465 3.35 22.02 11.67
CA ALA A 465 2.16 21.74 12.47
C ALA A 465 1.16 22.89 12.45
N CYS A 466 1.64 24.13 12.61
CA CYS A 466 0.82 25.34 12.53
C CYS A 466 0.20 25.49 11.13
N GLY A 467 0.99 25.40 10.07
CA GLY A 467 0.49 25.48 8.69
C GLY A 467 -0.57 24.43 8.38
N ILE A 468 -0.34 23.19 8.76
CA ILE A 468 -1.30 22.09 8.58
C ILE A 468 -2.59 22.35 9.37
N ALA A 469 -2.49 22.77 10.63
CA ALA A 469 -3.65 23.06 11.48
C ALA A 469 -4.51 24.19 10.93
N VAL A 470 -3.88 25.30 10.50
CA VAL A 470 -4.55 26.44 9.87
C VAL A 470 -5.21 26.00 8.55
N TYR A 471 -4.51 25.22 7.72
CA TYR A 471 -5.07 24.70 6.47
C TYR A 471 -6.35 23.89 6.72
N ILE A 472 -6.27 22.89 7.60
CA ILE A 472 -7.40 22.01 7.91
C ILE A 472 -8.57 22.81 8.50
N GLY A 473 -8.29 23.72 9.42
CA GLY A 473 -9.32 24.54 10.07
C GLY A 473 -10.07 25.43 9.07
N ILE A 474 -9.36 26.17 8.22
CA ILE A 474 -9.96 27.06 7.21
C ILE A 474 -10.66 26.25 6.12
N PHE A 475 -10.07 25.17 5.64
CA PHE A 475 -10.70 24.30 4.64
C PHE A 475 -12.02 23.73 5.14
N ALA A 476 -12.04 23.21 6.37
CA ALA A 476 -13.26 22.70 6.99
C ALA A 476 -14.32 23.80 7.16
N LEU A 477 -13.92 25.00 7.60
CA LEU A 477 -14.82 26.15 7.75
C LEU A 477 -15.42 26.57 6.40
N CYS A 478 -14.59 26.73 5.37
CA CYS A 478 -15.04 27.08 4.02
C CYS A 478 -16.02 26.04 3.46
N LEU A 479 -15.70 24.75 3.65
CA LEU A 479 -16.57 23.67 3.21
C LEU A 479 -17.92 23.67 3.96
N LEU A 480 -17.93 23.91 5.26
CA LEU A 480 -19.14 24.00 6.07
C LEU A 480 -20.01 25.18 5.66
N LEU A 481 -19.44 26.34 5.44
CA LEU A 481 -20.17 27.55 5.02
C LEU A 481 -20.81 27.40 3.65
N THR A 482 -20.13 26.72 2.73
CA THR A 482 -20.60 26.59 1.35
C THR A 482 -21.54 25.42 1.14
N SER A 483 -21.48 24.37 1.97
CA SER A 483 -22.20 23.10 1.74
C SER A 483 -23.19 22.70 2.83
N GLN A 484 -23.59 23.60 3.73
CA GLN A 484 -24.47 23.32 4.89
C GLN A 484 -25.66 22.39 4.59
N LYS A 485 -26.36 22.58 3.45
CA LYS A 485 -27.52 21.75 3.08
C LYS A 485 -27.15 20.35 2.53
N ARG A 486 -25.91 20.14 2.06
CA ARG A 486 -25.48 18.86 1.46
C ARG A 486 -24.62 18.02 2.41
N VAL A 487 -23.81 18.66 3.26
CA VAL A 487 -23.04 17.95 4.30
C VAL A 487 -24.00 17.28 5.28
N THR A 488 -25.08 17.93 5.67
CA THR A 488 -26.14 17.31 6.48
C THR A 488 -26.85 16.15 5.78
N ARG A 489 -27.03 16.18 4.47
CA ARG A 489 -27.56 15.04 3.69
C ARG A 489 -26.56 13.89 3.57
N ALA A 490 -25.29 14.19 3.32
CA ALA A 490 -24.23 13.19 3.27
C ALA A 490 -24.00 12.56 4.66
N ALA A 491 -23.93 13.35 5.73
CA ALA A 491 -23.82 12.86 7.09
C ALA A 491 -25.01 11.95 7.50
N LYS A 492 -26.24 12.32 7.11
CA LYS A 492 -27.43 11.45 7.29
C LYS A 492 -27.34 10.15 6.46
N ALA A 493 -26.79 10.20 5.25
CA ALA A 493 -26.57 9.00 4.43
C ALA A 493 -25.47 8.08 5.00
N PHE A 494 -24.47 8.64 5.69
CA PHE A 494 -23.43 7.88 6.42
C PHE A 494 -23.89 7.39 7.80
N GLY A 495 -24.80 8.11 8.46
CA GLY A 495 -25.33 7.76 9.80
C GLY A 495 -26.63 6.96 9.80
N GLY A 496 -27.32 6.82 8.69
CA GLY A 496 -28.64 6.20 8.56
C GLY A 496 -28.69 4.68 8.38
N GLY A 497 -27.69 3.97 8.87
CA GLY A 497 -27.68 2.49 8.91
C GLY A 497 -28.24 1.90 10.21
N LYS A 498 -29.25 2.54 10.83
CA LYS A 498 -30.05 1.98 11.93
C LYS A 498 -31.54 2.22 11.62
N ALA A 499 -32.17 1.26 10.98
CA ALA A 499 -33.54 0.82 11.14
C ALA A 499 -33.72 -0.47 10.29
#